data_118fbdbd5885ffab781a60d487e6503d
#
_entry.id   118fbdbd5885ffab781a60d487e6503d
#
_cell.length_a   1.000
_cell.length_b   1.000
_cell.length_c   1.000
_cell.angle_alpha   90.00
_cell.angle_beta   90.00
_cell.angle_gamma   90.00
#
_symmetry.space_group_name_H-M   'P 1'
#
loop_
_entity.id
_entity.type
_entity.pdbx_description
1 polymer ?
#
loop_
_entity_poly.entity_id
_entity_poly.type
_entity_poly.pdbx_seq_one_letter_code
_entity_poly.pdbx_strand_id
1 'polypeptide(L)'
;EIWFQAVYSELKHVTARFREQKIAAAGVTGQMHTTVFLDKWGSVIRPAIMWNDTRTKDEINALKKKLTEHKETRYISKIISTGSPAVNVLWVKKNEPEHFKKTVRIMTAYDYIVYRLTGRCSCDYCGASTSSFYDIQTKRWSETMLRYAGIKKEMLGEIHRSCDVIGMIHPELCAKL
;
A
#
# COMPACT_ATOMS: atom_id res chain seq x y z
N GLU A 1 -3.15 -11.16 -7.00
CA GLU A 1 -2.38 -12.32 -7.47
C GLU A 1 -2.01 -12.18 -8.95
N ILE A 2 -2.95 -11.83 -9.84
CA ILE A 2 -2.71 -11.67 -11.29
C ILE A 2 -1.54 -10.71 -11.57
N TRP A 3 -1.47 -9.58 -10.89
CA TRP A 3 -0.37 -8.61 -11.05
C TRP A 3 0.99 -9.23 -10.74
N PHE A 4 1.08 -9.99 -9.65
CA PHE A 4 2.34 -10.63 -9.28
C PHE A 4 2.74 -11.69 -10.31
N GLN A 5 1.79 -12.48 -10.81
CA GLN A 5 2.06 -13.48 -11.86
C GLN A 5 2.58 -12.82 -13.14
N ALA A 6 1.98 -11.69 -13.54
CA ALA A 6 2.44 -10.94 -14.71
C ALA A 6 3.88 -10.43 -14.51
N VAL A 7 4.16 -9.77 -13.38
CA VAL A 7 5.51 -9.27 -13.06
C VAL A 7 6.53 -10.43 -13.02
N TYR A 8 6.17 -11.55 -12.39
CA TYR A 8 7.05 -12.69 -12.27
C TYR A 8 7.33 -13.36 -13.63
N SER A 9 6.34 -13.43 -14.52
CA SER A 9 6.51 -13.91 -15.89
C SER A 9 7.52 -13.02 -16.66
N GLU A 10 7.37 -11.69 -16.55
CA GLU A 10 8.30 -10.78 -17.22
C GLU A 10 9.70 -10.82 -16.62
N LEU A 11 9.85 -10.98 -15.31
CA LEU A 11 11.16 -11.21 -14.70
C LEU A 11 11.86 -12.44 -15.29
N LYS A 12 11.13 -13.54 -15.51
CA LYS A 12 11.67 -14.73 -16.18
C LYS A 12 12.14 -14.44 -17.61
N HIS A 13 11.36 -13.69 -18.38
CA HIS A 13 11.75 -13.32 -19.75
C HIS A 13 13.02 -12.46 -19.76
N VAL A 14 13.10 -11.47 -18.87
CA VAL A 14 14.25 -10.59 -18.75
C VAL A 14 15.51 -11.38 -18.34
N THR A 15 15.41 -12.21 -17.29
CA THR A 15 16.56 -13.01 -16.82
C THR A 15 17.02 -14.03 -17.88
N ALA A 16 16.09 -14.65 -18.59
CA ALA A 16 16.42 -15.57 -19.69
C ALA A 16 17.15 -14.85 -20.85
N ARG A 17 16.72 -13.62 -21.16
CA ARG A 17 17.31 -12.81 -22.24
C ARG A 17 18.72 -12.32 -21.92
N PHE A 18 19.00 -12.03 -20.64
CA PHE A 18 20.26 -11.45 -20.15
C PHE A 18 21.06 -12.43 -19.29
N ARG A 19 21.05 -13.72 -19.62
CA ARG A 19 21.70 -14.80 -18.82
C ARG A 19 23.17 -14.58 -18.52
N GLU A 20 23.88 -13.92 -19.43
CA GLU A 20 25.31 -13.65 -19.29
C GLU A 20 25.61 -12.38 -18.47
N GLN A 21 24.56 -11.63 -18.09
CA GLN A 21 24.69 -10.39 -17.36
C GLN A 21 24.23 -10.57 -15.92
N LYS A 22 24.98 -9.99 -14.99
CA LYS A 22 24.59 -9.96 -13.58
C LYS A 22 23.58 -8.83 -13.35
N ILE A 23 22.33 -9.17 -13.11
CA ILE A 23 21.31 -8.21 -12.68
C ILE A 23 21.57 -7.87 -11.22
N ALA A 24 21.96 -6.64 -10.92
CA ALA A 24 22.35 -6.21 -9.58
C ALA A 24 21.15 -5.83 -8.70
N ALA A 25 20.09 -5.25 -9.29
CA ALA A 25 18.92 -4.79 -8.56
C ALA A 25 17.69 -4.69 -9.47
N ALA A 26 16.51 -4.66 -8.85
CA ALA A 26 15.23 -4.37 -9.49
C ALA A 26 14.52 -3.24 -8.74
N GLY A 27 13.99 -2.24 -9.46
CA GLY A 27 13.13 -1.21 -8.92
C GLY A 27 11.67 -1.50 -9.27
N VAL A 28 10.76 -1.21 -8.35
CA VAL A 28 9.32 -1.38 -8.55
C VAL A 28 8.65 -0.02 -8.51
N THR A 29 7.82 0.26 -9.51
CA THR A 29 6.96 1.44 -9.55
C THR A 29 5.54 1.04 -9.96
N GLY A 30 4.58 1.90 -9.69
CA GLY A 30 3.19 1.62 -10.04
C GLY A 30 2.26 2.79 -9.75
N GLN A 31 0.97 2.58 -9.98
CA GLN A 31 -0.04 3.59 -9.72
C GLN A 31 -0.21 3.84 -8.21
N MET A 32 -0.38 5.10 -7.84
CA MET A 32 -0.70 5.48 -6.45
C MET A 32 -2.11 5.03 -6.03
N HIS A 33 -2.40 5.07 -4.74
CA HIS A 33 -3.73 4.93 -4.10
C HIS A 33 -4.35 3.54 -4.17
N THR A 34 -4.08 2.74 -5.18
CA THR A 34 -4.68 1.40 -5.28
C THR A 34 -4.37 0.59 -4.02
N THR A 35 -5.43 0.19 -3.31
CA THR A 35 -5.32 -0.40 -1.97
C THR A 35 -5.55 -1.90 -2.00
N VAL A 36 -4.58 -2.64 -1.49
CA VAL A 36 -4.58 -4.10 -1.33
C VAL A 36 -4.70 -4.46 0.15
N PHE A 37 -5.54 -5.43 0.47
CA PHE A 37 -5.77 -5.90 1.83
C PHE A 37 -5.31 -7.36 1.96
N LEU A 38 -4.42 -7.64 2.92
CA LEU A 38 -3.86 -8.97 3.13
C LEU A 38 -4.21 -9.51 4.53
N ASP A 39 -4.38 -10.81 4.60
CA ASP A 39 -4.54 -11.55 5.84
C ASP A 39 -3.18 -11.87 6.51
N LYS A 40 -3.23 -12.63 7.60
CA LYS A 40 -2.04 -13.03 8.37
C LYS A 40 -1.09 -13.95 7.61
N TRP A 41 -1.55 -14.62 6.55
CA TRP A 41 -0.72 -15.45 5.69
C TRP A 41 -0.17 -14.70 4.46
N GLY A 42 -0.50 -13.41 4.30
CA GLY A 42 -0.13 -12.60 3.15
C GLY A 42 -1.02 -12.84 1.92
N SER A 43 -2.15 -13.51 2.11
CA SER A 43 -3.12 -13.74 1.03
C SER A 43 -4.02 -12.53 0.84
N VAL A 44 -4.37 -12.24 -0.42
CA VAL A 44 -5.29 -11.13 -0.77
C VAL A 44 -6.71 -11.49 -0.35
N ILE A 45 -7.31 -10.69 0.53
CA ILE A 45 -8.63 -10.93 1.12
C ILE A 45 -9.76 -10.60 0.15
N ARG A 46 -9.57 -9.58 -0.68
CA ARG A 46 -10.58 -9.03 -1.58
C ARG A 46 -9.92 -8.39 -2.80
N PRO A 47 -10.67 -8.19 -3.91
CA PRO A 47 -10.16 -7.38 -5.03
C PRO A 47 -9.69 -6.00 -4.57
N ALA A 48 -8.55 -5.53 -5.08
CA ALA A 48 -8.02 -4.22 -4.75
C ALA A 48 -9.01 -3.09 -5.10
N ILE A 49 -9.02 -2.03 -4.29
CA ILE A 49 -9.77 -0.82 -4.62
C ILE A 49 -8.82 0.08 -5.41
N MET A 50 -9.21 0.36 -6.66
CA MET A 50 -8.39 1.12 -7.60
C MET A 50 -8.44 2.63 -7.31
N TRP A 51 -7.41 3.35 -7.76
CA TRP A 51 -7.28 4.81 -7.59
C TRP A 51 -8.45 5.62 -8.18
N ASN A 52 -9.06 5.12 -9.25
CA ASN A 52 -10.19 5.73 -9.94
C ASN A 52 -11.57 5.26 -9.44
N ASP A 53 -11.60 4.46 -8.37
CA ASP A 53 -12.84 3.99 -7.77
C ASP A 53 -13.49 5.11 -6.95
N THR A 54 -14.75 5.37 -7.21
CA THR A 54 -15.48 6.50 -6.60
C THR A 54 -16.43 6.08 -5.48
N ARG A 55 -16.40 4.81 -5.05
CA ARG A 55 -17.32 4.27 -4.02
C ARG A 55 -17.20 4.96 -2.66
N THR A 56 -16.08 5.62 -2.36
CA THR A 56 -15.75 6.20 -1.06
C THR A 56 -16.18 7.66 -0.88
N LYS A 57 -17.11 8.17 -1.69
CA LYS A 57 -17.55 9.57 -1.63
C LYS A 57 -18.13 9.96 -0.27
N ASP A 58 -18.93 9.08 0.34
CA ASP A 58 -19.56 9.35 1.63
C ASP A 58 -18.53 9.35 2.76
N GLU A 59 -17.57 8.43 2.72
CA GLU A 59 -16.48 8.35 3.68
C GLU A 59 -15.60 9.60 3.65
N ILE A 60 -15.34 10.17 2.45
CA ILE A 60 -14.60 11.44 2.32
C ILE A 60 -15.35 12.57 3.00
N ASN A 61 -16.64 12.74 2.72
CA ASN A 61 -17.43 13.85 3.26
C ASN A 61 -17.48 13.79 4.78
N ALA A 62 -17.72 12.58 5.35
CA ALA A 62 -17.72 12.36 6.78
C ALA A 62 -16.33 12.61 7.42
N LEU A 63 -15.25 12.18 6.75
CA LEU A 63 -13.89 12.30 7.25
C LEU A 63 -13.38 13.75 7.16
N LYS A 64 -13.62 14.46 6.06
CA LYS A 64 -13.21 15.87 5.90
C LYS A 64 -13.70 16.75 7.03
N LYS A 65 -14.95 16.58 7.47
CA LYS A 65 -15.50 17.33 8.60
C LYS A 65 -14.67 17.11 9.87
N LYS A 66 -14.35 15.87 10.19
CA LYS A 66 -13.53 15.52 11.36
C LYS A 66 -12.08 16.03 11.26
N LEU A 67 -11.49 15.96 10.06
CA LEU A 67 -10.09 16.36 9.84
C LEU A 67 -9.86 17.85 10.00
N THR A 68 -10.87 18.69 9.78
CA THR A 68 -10.77 20.14 9.98
C THR A 68 -10.75 20.54 11.46
N GLU A 69 -11.21 19.68 12.37
CA GLU A 69 -11.25 19.91 13.80
C GLU A 69 -9.84 19.88 14.44
N HIS A 70 -8.88 19.17 13.81
CA HIS A 70 -7.51 19.04 14.32
C HIS A 70 -6.50 19.73 13.41
N LYS A 71 -5.63 20.55 14.01
CA LYS A 71 -4.61 21.32 13.27
C LYS A 71 -3.69 20.40 12.45
N GLU A 72 -3.26 19.28 13.04
CA GLU A 72 -2.36 18.31 12.41
C GLU A 72 -2.94 17.58 11.20
N THR A 73 -4.26 17.46 11.10
CA THR A 73 -4.91 16.76 9.99
C THR A 73 -5.58 17.68 8.98
N ARG A 74 -5.57 18.99 9.23
CA ARG A 74 -6.23 19.97 8.35
C ARG A 74 -5.71 19.93 6.91
N TYR A 75 -4.41 19.67 6.70
CA TYR A 75 -3.87 19.56 5.35
C TYR A 75 -4.38 18.30 4.64
N ILE A 76 -4.57 17.18 5.36
CA ILE A 76 -5.11 15.93 4.81
C ILE A 76 -6.52 16.18 4.26
N SER A 77 -7.34 17.00 4.93
CA SER A 77 -8.68 17.34 4.45
C SER A 77 -8.69 18.01 3.08
N LYS A 78 -7.57 18.66 2.69
CA LYS A 78 -7.43 19.33 1.40
C LYS A 78 -6.99 18.39 0.27
N ILE A 79 -6.22 17.35 0.60
CA ILE A 79 -5.62 16.43 -0.39
C ILE A 79 -6.37 15.10 -0.52
N ILE A 80 -7.19 14.74 0.48
CA ILE A 80 -7.92 13.47 0.48
C ILE A 80 -8.92 13.41 -0.67
N SER A 81 -8.89 12.33 -1.43
CA SER A 81 -9.74 12.09 -2.59
C SER A 81 -10.32 10.68 -2.58
N THR A 82 -11.27 10.41 -3.48
CA THR A 82 -11.71 9.03 -3.76
C THR A 82 -10.51 8.19 -4.17
N GLY A 83 -10.49 6.93 -3.75
CA GLY A 83 -9.35 6.05 -4.01
C GLY A 83 -8.19 6.19 -3.03
N SER A 84 -8.08 7.27 -2.23
CA SER A 84 -7.05 7.36 -1.19
C SER A 84 -7.13 6.17 -0.22
N PRO A 85 -6.00 5.52 0.14
CA PRO A 85 -6.00 4.35 1.02
C PRO A 85 -6.79 4.52 2.32
N ALA A 86 -6.73 5.69 2.96
CA ALA A 86 -7.46 5.94 4.20
C ALA A 86 -8.98 5.82 4.04
N VAL A 87 -9.56 6.35 2.96
CA VAL A 87 -11.01 6.24 2.73
C VAL A 87 -11.41 4.86 2.23
N ASN A 88 -10.52 4.17 1.49
CA ASN A 88 -10.73 2.78 1.12
C ASN A 88 -10.83 1.87 2.36
N VAL A 89 -9.96 2.10 3.35
CA VAL A 89 -9.99 1.38 4.63
C VAL A 89 -11.29 1.64 5.39
N LEU A 90 -11.73 2.91 5.46
CA LEU A 90 -12.99 3.26 6.10
C LEU A 90 -14.19 2.61 5.40
N TRP A 91 -14.19 2.59 4.08
CA TRP A 91 -15.24 1.95 3.30
C TRP A 91 -15.29 0.44 3.55
N VAL A 92 -14.13 -0.25 3.52
CA VAL A 92 -14.05 -1.69 3.80
C VAL A 92 -14.50 -1.99 5.23
N LYS A 93 -14.09 -1.18 6.20
CA LYS A 93 -14.52 -1.32 7.60
C LYS A 93 -16.04 -1.25 7.75
N LYS A 94 -16.68 -0.34 7.02
CA LYS A 94 -18.13 -0.11 7.08
C LYS A 94 -18.94 -1.16 6.31
N ASN A 95 -18.51 -1.46 5.08
CA ASN A 95 -19.30 -2.25 4.12
C ASN A 95 -18.87 -3.72 4.03
N GLU A 96 -17.64 -4.05 4.43
CA GLU A 96 -17.07 -5.39 4.41
C GLU A 96 -16.39 -5.74 5.76
N PRO A 97 -17.12 -5.70 6.91
CA PRO A 97 -16.52 -5.81 8.24
C PRO A 97 -15.77 -7.14 8.46
N GLU A 98 -16.20 -8.22 7.83
CA GLU A 98 -15.50 -9.51 7.94
C GLU A 98 -14.16 -9.52 7.19
N HIS A 99 -14.05 -8.81 6.05
CA HIS A 99 -12.77 -8.59 5.39
C HIS A 99 -11.86 -7.69 6.23
N PHE A 100 -12.42 -6.62 6.81
CA PHE A 100 -11.67 -5.72 7.68
C PHE A 100 -11.09 -6.44 8.90
N LYS A 101 -11.86 -7.29 9.57
CA LYS A 101 -11.40 -8.09 10.74
C LYS A 101 -10.24 -9.03 10.40
N LYS A 102 -10.21 -9.59 9.18
CA LYS A 102 -9.14 -10.47 8.70
C LYS A 102 -7.90 -9.70 8.25
N THR A 103 -8.01 -8.40 8.00
CA THR A 103 -6.93 -7.57 7.45
C THR A 103 -5.81 -7.40 8.47
N VAL A 104 -4.61 -7.78 8.09
CA VAL A 104 -3.37 -7.61 8.88
C VAL A 104 -2.41 -6.64 8.21
N ARG A 105 -2.45 -6.53 6.88
CA ARG A 105 -1.63 -5.59 6.10
C ARG A 105 -2.46 -4.85 5.07
N ILE A 106 -2.12 -3.59 4.88
CA ILE A 106 -2.74 -2.68 3.91
C ILE A 106 -1.59 -2.05 3.12
N MET A 107 -1.61 -2.20 1.80
CA MET A 107 -0.51 -1.82 0.93
C MET A 107 -1.02 -1.13 -0.33
N THR A 108 -0.16 -0.38 -1.00
CA THR A 108 -0.39 0.01 -2.39
C THR A 108 -0.11 -1.17 -3.33
N ALA A 109 -0.48 -1.04 -4.59
CA ALA A 109 -0.25 -2.10 -5.59
C ALA A 109 1.25 -2.42 -5.76
N TYR A 110 2.11 -1.40 -5.82
CA TYR A 110 3.56 -1.60 -5.99
C TYR A 110 4.23 -2.08 -4.70
N ASP A 111 3.80 -1.63 -3.51
CA ASP A 111 4.26 -2.17 -2.23
C ASP A 111 3.92 -3.66 -2.10
N TYR A 112 2.75 -4.08 -2.62
CA TYR A 112 2.37 -5.48 -2.69
C TYR A 112 3.33 -6.30 -3.56
N ILE A 113 3.78 -5.76 -4.70
CA ILE A 113 4.78 -6.44 -5.54
C ILE A 113 6.12 -6.55 -4.79
N VAL A 114 6.59 -5.48 -4.14
CA VAL A 114 7.78 -5.51 -3.29
C VAL A 114 7.65 -6.56 -2.18
N TYR A 115 6.51 -6.58 -1.50
CA TYR A 115 6.23 -7.58 -0.47
C TYR A 115 6.29 -9.02 -1.01
N ARG A 116 5.69 -9.27 -2.16
CA ARG A 116 5.70 -10.60 -2.80
C ARG A 116 7.11 -11.03 -3.24
N LEU A 117 7.95 -10.09 -3.63
CA LEU A 117 9.33 -10.37 -4.03
C LEU A 117 10.26 -10.57 -2.83
N THR A 118 10.06 -9.83 -1.72
CA THR A 118 11.05 -9.73 -0.63
C THR A 118 10.54 -10.21 0.74
N GLY A 119 9.24 -10.39 0.91
CA GLY A 119 8.60 -10.62 2.21
C GLY A 119 8.56 -9.38 3.13
N ARG A 120 9.11 -8.23 2.71
CA ARG A 120 9.16 -7.02 3.53
C ARG A 120 7.92 -6.16 3.32
N CYS A 121 7.27 -5.78 4.42
CA CYS A 121 6.17 -4.84 4.42
C CYS A 121 6.74 -3.42 4.51
N SER A 122 6.78 -2.72 3.40
CA SER A 122 7.37 -1.39 3.26
C SER A 122 6.42 -0.45 2.51
N CYS A 123 6.65 0.84 2.67
CA CYS A 123 6.01 1.91 1.92
C CYS A 123 7.03 3.02 1.72
N ASP A 124 7.09 3.63 0.55
CA ASP A 124 7.96 4.78 0.38
C ASP A 124 7.29 6.09 0.80
N TYR A 125 8.08 7.15 1.00
CA TYR A 125 7.56 8.46 1.38
C TYR A 125 6.52 9.01 0.40
N CYS A 126 6.66 8.72 -0.90
CA CYS A 126 5.71 9.15 -1.91
C CYS A 126 4.36 8.47 -1.72
N GLY A 127 4.34 7.14 -1.61
CA GLY A 127 3.13 6.36 -1.33
C GLY A 127 2.51 6.71 0.01
N ALA A 128 3.33 6.85 1.06
CA ALA A 128 2.86 7.28 2.37
C ALA A 128 2.15 8.65 2.30
N SER A 129 2.76 9.64 1.65
CA SER A 129 2.22 11.01 1.56
C SER A 129 0.87 11.08 0.86
N THR A 130 0.62 10.20 -0.10
CA THR A 130 -0.64 10.14 -0.85
C THR A 130 -1.69 9.24 -0.19
N SER A 131 -1.31 8.44 0.81
CA SER A 131 -2.19 7.50 1.49
C SER A 131 -3.29 8.15 2.33
N SER A 132 -3.10 9.41 2.71
CA SER A 132 -3.87 10.15 3.73
C SER A 132 -3.73 9.59 5.16
N PHE A 133 -2.77 8.69 5.39
CA PHE A 133 -2.38 8.23 6.73
C PHE A 133 -1.10 8.89 7.27
N TYR A 134 -0.35 9.56 6.40
CA TYR A 134 0.97 10.09 6.72
C TYR A 134 0.92 11.57 7.14
N ASP A 135 1.63 11.90 8.20
CA ASP A 135 1.86 13.26 8.62
C ASP A 135 3.20 13.77 8.04
N ILE A 136 3.10 14.71 7.09
CA ILE A 136 4.27 15.28 6.41
C ILE A 136 5.14 16.14 7.31
N GLN A 137 4.61 16.66 8.43
CA GLN A 137 5.35 17.51 9.36
C GLN A 137 6.23 16.65 10.28
N THR A 138 5.65 15.60 10.85
CA THR A 138 6.38 14.69 11.75
C THR A 138 7.10 13.57 11.01
N LYS A 139 6.84 13.40 9.71
CA LYS A 139 7.37 12.33 8.84
C LYS A 139 7.06 10.92 9.38
N ARG A 140 5.86 10.74 9.91
CA ARG A 140 5.38 9.49 10.53
C ARG A 140 3.94 9.21 10.13
N TRP A 141 3.48 8.01 10.39
CA TRP A 141 2.06 7.68 10.32
C TRP A 141 1.28 8.52 11.34
N SER A 142 0.20 9.16 10.89
CA SER A 142 -0.64 10.02 11.73
C SER A 142 -1.46 9.19 12.72
N GLU A 143 -1.17 9.32 14.00
CA GLU A 143 -1.92 8.64 15.07
C GLU A 143 -3.42 8.97 15.03
N THR A 144 -3.76 10.21 14.68
CA THR A 144 -5.15 10.65 14.53
C THR A 144 -5.85 9.89 13.38
N MET A 145 -5.18 9.77 12.23
CA MET A 145 -5.73 9.04 11.08
C MET A 145 -5.85 7.54 11.34
N LEU A 146 -4.83 6.95 11.98
CA LEU A 146 -4.85 5.53 12.38
C LEU A 146 -6.03 5.24 13.30
N ARG A 147 -6.25 6.10 14.31
CA ARG A 147 -7.38 5.99 15.24
C ARG A 147 -8.74 6.13 14.54
N TYR A 148 -8.90 7.07 13.61
CA TYR A 148 -10.14 7.21 12.84
C TYR A 148 -10.44 5.98 11.98
N ALA A 149 -9.43 5.44 11.34
CA ALA A 149 -9.57 4.22 10.56
C ALA A 149 -9.75 2.96 11.44
N GLY A 150 -9.27 2.99 12.68
CA GLY A 150 -9.26 1.86 13.60
C GLY A 150 -8.25 0.80 13.19
N ILE A 151 -7.09 1.23 12.69
CA ILE A 151 -5.97 0.38 12.30
C ILE A 151 -4.74 0.70 13.13
N LYS A 152 -3.77 -0.21 13.11
CA LYS A 152 -2.46 -0.04 13.73
C LYS A 152 -1.42 0.32 12.68
N LYS A 153 -0.36 1.05 13.05
CA LYS A 153 0.72 1.46 12.13
C LYS A 153 1.44 0.26 11.50
N GLU A 154 1.54 -0.85 12.23
CA GLU A 154 2.16 -2.09 11.76
C GLU A 154 1.42 -2.70 10.55
N MET A 155 0.18 -2.28 10.31
CA MET A 155 -0.59 -2.71 9.14
C MET A 155 -0.17 -1.99 7.86
N LEU A 156 0.53 -0.84 7.94
CA LEU A 156 0.90 0.03 6.81
C LEU A 156 2.35 -0.14 6.33
N GLY A 157 3.16 -0.90 7.04
CA GLY A 157 4.58 -1.09 6.71
C GLY A 157 5.51 0.02 7.20
N GLU A 158 6.81 -0.24 7.11
CA GLU A 158 7.87 0.72 7.42
C GLU A 158 8.03 1.74 6.29
N ILE A 159 8.35 2.99 6.64
CA ILE A 159 8.50 4.08 5.67
C ILE A 159 9.97 4.20 5.28
N HIS A 160 10.25 4.17 3.97
CA HIS A 160 11.58 4.25 3.37
C HIS A 160 11.65 5.35 2.30
N ARG A 161 12.86 5.72 1.88
CA ARG A 161 13.05 6.52 0.67
C ARG A 161 12.81 5.61 -0.55
N SER A 162 12.33 6.17 -1.64
CA SER A 162 12.05 5.40 -2.88
C SER A 162 13.30 4.72 -3.48
N CYS A 163 14.50 5.18 -3.11
CA CYS A 163 15.78 4.60 -3.55
C CYS A 163 16.45 3.67 -2.52
N ASP A 164 15.83 3.43 -1.37
CA ASP A 164 16.40 2.53 -0.37
C ASP A 164 16.23 1.06 -0.81
N VAL A 165 17.23 0.24 -0.45
CA VAL A 165 17.15 -1.22 -0.66
C VAL A 165 16.22 -1.79 0.39
N ILE A 166 15.06 -2.28 -0.03
CA ILE A 166 14.05 -2.84 0.87
C ILE A 166 14.42 -4.25 1.33
N GLY A 167 15.01 -5.03 0.45
CA GLY A 167 15.41 -6.40 0.77
C GLY A 167 15.93 -7.15 -0.44
N MET A 168 16.30 -8.39 -0.22
CA MET A 168 16.67 -9.32 -1.29
C MET A 168 15.41 -10.04 -1.78
N ILE A 169 15.37 -10.33 -3.07
CA ILE A 169 14.33 -11.20 -3.63
C ILE A 169 14.45 -12.59 -2.98
N HIS A 170 13.33 -13.19 -2.64
CA HIS A 170 13.29 -14.51 -2.02
C HIS A 170 14.10 -15.53 -2.82
N PRO A 171 14.98 -16.32 -2.16
CA PRO A 171 15.83 -17.31 -2.84
C PRO A 171 15.04 -18.29 -3.71
N GLU A 172 13.87 -18.71 -3.26
CA GLU A 172 12.99 -19.62 -4.01
C GLU A 172 12.45 -19.00 -5.32
N LEU A 173 12.28 -17.68 -5.34
CA LEU A 173 11.91 -16.96 -6.56
C LEU A 173 13.11 -16.81 -7.49
N CYS A 174 14.29 -16.46 -6.93
CA CYS A 174 15.52 -16.36 -7.70
C CYS A 174 15.92 -17.68 -8.36
N ALA A 175 15.76 -18.81 -7.66
CA ALA A 175 16.09 -20.14 -8.19
C ALA A 175 15.22 -20.54 -9.43
N LYS A 176 14.12 -19.86 -9.64
CA LYS A 176 13.18 -20.10 -10.74
C LYS A 176 13.24 -19.03 -11.83
N LEU A 177 14.07 -18.00 -11.65
CA LEU A 177 14.34 -16.93 -12.62
C LEU A 177 15.54 -17.29 -13.50
#